data_c1dd8284ef8ffd66c6779b0c9aa600f3
#
_entry.id   c1dd8284ef8ffd66c6779b0c9aa600f3
#
_cell.length_a   1.000
_cell.length_b   1.000
_cell.length_c   1.000
_cell.angle_alpha   90.00
_cell.angle_beta   90.00
_cell.angle_gamma   90.00
#
_symmetry.space_group_name_H-M   'P 1'
#
loop_
_entity.id
_entity.type
_entity.pdbx_description
1 polymer ?
#
loop_
_entity_poly.entity_id
_entity_poly.type
_entity_poly.pdbx_seq_one_letter_code
_entity_poly.pdbx_strand_id
1 'polypeptide(L)'
;MAVLELLTIKLQQMNIESTNDKIPTTPAITYSECYRLPFLSLFHADCMEIMKQYPDKYFDLAIVDPPYGIDIANKLSNHSTVKHTAKDWDKYTPTQEYWDELFRVSKNQIVWGGNYFMSKIQKDSDCWIFWDKNNGDSTFADGELAWTSFNSPVRLAKIHWCGSAAKHETGQNKIHPTQKPIKLYDWILMKYAKPNDLILDTHFGSGSIALAVDKANRLDKMNLHLTACEIDKEYIDKAIKRISESIKQGTLPF
;
A
#
# COMPACT_ATOMS: atom_id res chain seq x y z
N MET A 1 -14.09 -18.96 -16.57
CA MET A 1 -14.70 -17.81 -17.29
C MET A 1 -16.06 -17.42 -16.74
N ALA A 2 -17.04 -18.31 -16.64
CA ALA A 2 -18.39 -17.98 -16.17
C ALA A 2 -18.52 -17.36 -14.75
N VAL A 3 -17.63 -17.65 -13.84
CA VAL A 3 -17.69 -17.11 -12.45
C VAL A 3 -17.21 -15.66 -12.37
N LEU A 4 -16.26 -15.25 -13.23
CA LEU A 4 -15.82 -13.85 -13.30
C LEU A 4 -16.87 -12.94 -13.93
N GLU A 5 -17.56 -13.40 -14.97
CA GLU A 5 -18.67 -12.66 -15.61
C GLU A 5 -19.85 -12.44 -14.67
N LEU A 6 -20.22 -13.45 -13.90
CA LEU A 6 -21.31 -13.33 -12.92
C LEU A 6 -21.01 -12.38 -11.75
N LEU A 7 -19.72 -12.24 -11.36
CA LEU A 7 -19.30 -11.25 -10.37
C LEU A 7 -19.34 -9.82 -10.92
N THR A 8 -18.96 -9.64 -12.17
CA THR A 8 -19.01 -8.33 -12.86
C THR A 8 -20.46 -7.87 -13.03
N ILE A 9 -21.39 -8.76 -13.39
CA ILE A 9 -22.81 -8.44 -13.58
C ILE A 9 -23.50 -8.13 -12.23
N LYS A 10 -23.17 -8.83 -11.14
CA LYS A 10 -23.73 -8.53 -9.81
C LYS A 10 -23.22 -7.21 -9.22
N LEU A 11 -21.99 -6.82 -9.51
CA LEU A 11 -21.44 -5.51 -9.09
C LEU A 11 -22.04 -4.35 -9.90
N GLN A 12 -22.45 -4.57 -11.15
CA GLN A 12 -23.16 -3.56 -11.97
C GLN A 12 -24.61 -3.37 -11.55
N GLN A 13 -25.25 -4.30 -10.86
CA GLN A 13 -26.64 -4.20 -10.41
C GLN A 13 -26.83 -3.63 -9.00
N MET A 14 -25.76 -3.38 -8.26
CA MET A 14 -25.82 -2.60 -7.02
C MET A 14 -25.70 -1.10 -7.36
N ASN A 15 -26.74 -0.57 -8.00
CA ASN A 15 -26.94 0.89 -8.12
C ASN A 15 -27.15 1.46 -6.71
N ILE A 16 -26.06 1.94 -6.12
CA ILE A 16 -26.14 2.90 -5.02
C ILE A 16 -26.45 4.23 -5.67
N GLU A 17 -27.61 4.81 -5.35
CA GLU A 17 -28.01 6.16 -5.74
C GLU A 17 -26.83 7.11 -5.42
N SER A 18 -26.29 7.72 -6.47
CA SER A 18 -25.17 8.63 -6.38
C SER A 18 -25.63 9.93 -5.71
N THR A 19 -25.19 10.15 -4.49
CA THR A 19 -24.97 11.52 -4.06
C THR A 19 -23.88 12.11 -4.96
N ASN A 20 -24.19 13.27 -5.56
CA ASN A 20 -23.35 14.00 -6.51
C ASN A 20 -22.07 14.58 -5.84
N ASP A 21 -21.23 13.75 -5.27
CA ASP A 21 -19.92 14.14 -4.80
C ASP A 21 -18.92 13.88 -5.94
N LYS A 22 -18.29 14.93 -6.40
CA LYS A 22 -17.32 14.96 -7.51
C LYS A 22 -16.21 13.96 -7.24
N ILE A 23 -16.35 12.74 -7.78
CA ILE A 23 -15.18 11.91 -8.03
C ILE A 23 -14.34 12.70 -9.04
N PRO A 24 -13.11 13.12 -8.71
CA PRO A 24 -12.27 13.81 -9.68
C PRO A 24 -12.22 12.94 -10.93
N THR A 25 -12.46 13.56 -12.10
CA THR A 25 -12.34 12.85 -13.37
C THR A 25 -10.93 12.27 -13.42
N THR A 26 -10.82 10.95 -13.31
CA THR A 26 -9.54 10.26 -13.46
C THR A 26 -8.95 10.70 -14.79
N PRO A 27 -7.70 11.20 -14.85
CA PRO A 27 -7.09 11.56 -16.11
C PRO A 27 -7.17 10.38 -17.08
N ALA A 28 -7.22 10.62 -18.38
CA ALA A 28 -7.26 9.57 -19.39
C ALA A 28 -5.93 8.76 -19.31
N ILE A 29 -5.94 7.69 -18.53
CA ILE A 29 -4.77 6.84 -18.29
C ILE A 29 -4.65 5.87 -19.46
N THR A 30 -3.48 5.85 -20.10
CA THR A 30 -3.20 4.95 -21.23
C THR A 30 -2.99 3.49 -20.82
N TYR A 31 -2.66 3.25 -19.54
CA TYR A 31 -2.51 1.90 -19.01
C TYR A 31 -3.85 1.34 -18.52
N SER A 32 -4.15 0.10 -18.91
CA SER A 32 -5.33 -0.59 -18.42
C SER A 32 -5.13 -1.00 -16.96
N GLU A 33 -6.10 -0.70 -16.12
CA GLU A 33 -6.16 -1.26 -14.77
C GLU A 33 -6.22 -2.78 -14.88
N CYS A 34 -5.36 -3.46 -14.11
CA CYS A 34 -5.41 -4.93 -14.06
C CYS A 34 -6.45 -5.45 -13.07
N TYR A 35 -6.89 -4.60 -12.13
CA TYR A 35 -7.94 -4.91 -11.16
C TYR A 35 -8.57 -3.64 -10.63
N ARG A 36 -9.91 -3.60 -10.53
CA ARG A 36 -10.67 -2.46 -10.06
C ARG A 36 -11.71 -2.86 -9.02
N LEU A 37 -11.78 -2.06 -7.95
CA LEU A 37 -12.88 -2.03 -6.99
C LEU A 37 -13.36 -0.58 -6.85
N PRO A 38 -14.53 -0.30 -6.23
CA PRO A 38 -15.00 1.07 -6.03
C PRO A 38 -13.98 2.00 -5.37
N PHE A 39 -13.10 1.45 -4.52
CA PHE A 39 -12.10 2.18 -3.76
C PHE A 39 -10.65 1.92 -4.23
N LEU A 40 -10.43 1.11 -5.27
CA LEU A 40 -9.10 0.68 -5.71
C LEU A 40 -8.99 0.65 -7.22
N SER A 41 -7.97 1.34 -7.74
CA SER A 41 -7.45 1.20 -9.10
C SER A 41 -6.05 0.61 -9.02
N LEU A 42 -5.86 -0.64 -9.44
CA LEU A 42 -4.58 -1.35 -9.40
C LEU A 42 -4.02 -1.55 -10.81
N PHE A 43 -2.75 -1.19 -10.98
CA PHE A 43 -2.03 -1.28 -12.25
C PHE A 43 -0.87 -2.27 -12.18
N HIS A 44 -0.78 -3.15 -13.17
CA HIS A 44 0.42 -3.95 -13.42
C HIS A 44 1.35 -3.16 -14.33
N ALA A 45 2.19 -2.34 -13.73
CA ALA A 45 3.06 -1.42 -14.46
C ALA A 45 4.21 -0.93 -13.59
N ASP A 46 5.22 -0.33 -14.24
CA ASP A 46 6.21 0.49 -13.57
C ASP A 46 5.53 1.73 -12.98
N CYS A 47 5.83 2.04 -11.73
CA CYS A 47 5.26 3.18 -11.02
C CYS A 47 5.56 4.52 -11.72
N MET A 48 6.71 4.66 -12.38
CA MET A 48 7.06 5.87 -13.13
C MET A 48 6.11 6.10 -14.31
N GLU A 49 5.72 5.02 -15.01
CA GLU A 49 4.77 5.11 -16.11
C GLU A 49 3.37 5.52 -15.64
N ILE A 50 2.98 5.10 -14.44
CA ILE A 50 1.71 5.47 -13.83
C ILE A 50 1.75 6.92 -13.32
N MET A 51 2.77 7.29 -12.52
CA MET A 51 2.85 8.65 -11.96
C MET A 51 2.88 9.74 -13.02
N LYS A 52 3.59 9.54 -14.15
CA LYS A 52 3.65 10.50 -15.27
C LYS A 52 2.28 10.86 -15.86
N GLN A 53 1.27 10.04 -15.68
CA GLN A 53 -0.07 10.27 -16.23
C GLN A 53 -0.94 11.16 -15.33
N TYR A 54 -0.52 11.40 -14.09
CA TYR A 54 -1.26 12.22 -13.15
C TYR A 54 -0.74 13.66 -13.11
N PRO A 55 -1.63 14.65 -12.99
CA PRO A 55 -1.21 16.04 -12.84
C PRO A 55 -0.52 16.28 -11.48
N ASP A 56 0.12 17.44 -11.36
CA ASP A 56 0.77 17.86 -10.12
C ASP A 56 -0.24 17.88 -8.96
N LYS A 57 0.20 17.37 -7.81
CA LYS A 57 -0.58 17.36 -6.56
C LYS A 57 -1.96 16.69 -6.66
N TYR A 58 -2.12 15.74 -7.58
CA TYR A 58 -3.36 15.00 -7.76
C TYR A 58 -3.72 14.18 -6.51
N PHE A 59 -2.75 13.46 -5.96
CA PHE A 59 -2.96 12.64 -4.77
C PHE A 59 -2.83 13.49 -3.50
N ASP A 60 -3.76 13.30 -2.56
CA ASP A 60 -3.73 13.98 -1.27
C ASP A 60 -2.65 13.38 -0.37
N LEU A 61 -2.45 12.06 -0.46
CA LEU A 61 -1.50 11.32 0.35
C LEU A 61 -0.86 10.18 -0.44
N ALA A 62 0.47 10.15 -0.50
CA ALA A 62 1.23 8.98 -0.94
C ALA A 62 1.73 8.20 0.29
N ILE A 63 1.47 6.88 0.34
CA ILE A 63 1.99 5.97 1.36
C ILE A 63 2.77 4.90 0.63
N VAL A 64 4.09 4.98 0.65
CA VAL A 64 4.95 4.18 -0.21
C VAL A 64 6.00 3.40 0.57
N ASP A 65 6.32 2.19 0.08
CA ASP A 65 7.33 1.28 0.65
C ASP A 65 8.29 0.83 -0.47
N PRO A 66 9.13 1.75 -1.01
CA PRO A 66 10.01 1.41 -2.13
C PRO A 66 11.16 0.51 -1.69
N PRO A 67 11.83 -0.20 -2.61
CA PRO A 67 12.96 -1.08 -2.29
C PRO A 67 14.10 -0.31 -1.61
N TYR A 68 14.65 -0.91 -0.52
CA TYR A 68 15.68 -0.27 0.32
C TYR A 68 17.10 -0.47 -0.20
N GLY A 69 17.30 -1.31 -1.21
CA GLY A 69 18.63 -1.63 -1.76
C GLY A 69 19.46 -2.52 -0.83
N ILE A 70 18.82 -3.27 0.07
CA ILE A 70 19.49 -4.11 1.06
C ILE A 70 19.46 -5.61 0.72
N ASP A 71 18.93 -5.95 -0.46
CA ASP A 71 18.83 -7.34 -0.98
C ASP A 71 18.08 -8.29 -0.01
N ILE A 72 17.03 -7.77 0.63
CA ILE A 72 16.28 -8.50 1.66
C ILE A 72 15.57 -9.74 1.07
N ALA A 73 15.14 -9.67 -0.19
CA ALA A 73 14.45 -10.77 -0.87
C ALA A 73 15.33 -12.02 -0.91
N ASN A 74 16.62 -11.87 -1.16
CA ASN A 74 17.60 -12.98 -1.20
C ASN A 74 18.04 -13.42 0.20
N LYS A 75 18.20 -12.47 1.13
CA LYS A 75 18.61 -12.78 2.52
C LYS A 75 17.55 -13.58 3.27
N LEU A 76 16.27 -13.25 3.12
CA LEU A 76 15.16 -13.94 3.78
C LEU A 76 14.90 -15.33 3.20
N SER A 77 15.23 -15.59 1.93
CA SER A 77 15.07 -16.91 1.30
C SER A 77 15.90 -17.99 2.02
N ASN A 78 17.00 -17.60 2.67
CA ASN A 78 17.90 -18.51 3.38
C ASN A 78 17.46 -18.82 4.83
N HIS A 79 16.54 -18.04 5.40
CA HIS A 79 16.13 -18.16 6.81
C HIS A 79 14.62 -18.38 7.01
N SER A 80 13.82 -18.38 5.93
CA SER A 80 12.37 -18.52 6.00
C SER A 80 11.92 -19.95 5.71
N THR A 81 10.94 -20.45 6.49
CA THR A 81 10.20 -21.68 6.19
C THR A 81 9.33 -21.56 4.93
N VAL A 82 9.03 -20.33 4.50
CA VAL A 82 8.34 -20.03 3.24
C VAL A 82 9.40 -19.69 2.21
N LYS A 83 9.60 -20.56 1.22
CA LYS A 83 10.52 -20.29 0.10
C LYS A 83 9.91 -19.21 -0.79
N HIS A 84 10.51 -18.02 -0.80
CA HIS A 84 10.26 -16.99 -1.78
C HIS A 84 11.20 -17.21 -2.97
N THR A 85 10.72 -17.02 -4.19
CA THR A 85 11.58 -17.02 -5.38
C THR A 85 12.58 -15.86 -5.23
N ALA A 86 13.87 -16.13 -5.46
CA ALA A 86 14.89 -15.09 -5.46
C ALA A 86 14.53 -14.01 -6.49
N LYS A 87 14.48 -12.76 -6.08
CA LYS A 87 14.08 -11.62 -6.93
C LYS A 87 15.04 -10.46 -6.73
N ASP A 88 15.27 -9.73 -7.80
CA ASP A 88 16.26 -8.66 -7.85
C ASP A 88 15.69 -7.26 -7.52
N TRP A 89 14.38 -7.17 -7.19
CA TRP A 89 13.69 -5.90 -6.97
C TRP A 89 14.26 -5.05 -5.83
N ASP A 90 14.90 -5.64 -4.82
CA ASP A 90 15.49 -4.91 -3.68
C ASP A 90 17.02 -4.76 -3.77
N LYS A 91 17.61 -4.87 -4.95
CA LYS A 91 19.06 -4.65 -5.13
C LYS A 91 19.43 -3.18 -5.20
N TYR A 92 18.52 -2.33 -5.62
CA TYR A 92 18.76 -0.90 -5.83
C TYR A 92 17.66 -0.05 -5.21
N THR A 93 18.04 1.11 -4.71
CA THR A 93 17.08 2.14 -4.29
C THR A 93 16.51 2.87 -5.50
N PRO A 94 15.32 3.47 -5.41
CA PRO A 94 14.77 4.30 -6.50
C PRO A 94 15.71 5.43 -6.92
N THR A 95 15.65 5.81 -8.18
CA THR A 95 16.45 6.90 -8.75
C THR A 95 15.93 8.27 -8.28
N GLN A 96 16.63 9.36 -8.59
CA GLN A 96 16.18 10.71 -8.23
C GLN A 96 14.87 11.06 -8.93
N GLU A 97 14.67 10.62 -10.16
CA GLU A 97 13.47 10.87 -10.95
C GLU A 97 12.20 10.31 -10.26
N TYR A 98 12.32 9.18 -9.56
CA TYR A 98 11.20 8.63 -8.78
C TYR A 98 10.77 9.58 -7.66
N TRP A 99 11.73 10.14 -6.92
CA TRP A 99 11.44 11.08 -5.83
C TRP A 99 10.84 12.38 -6.36
N ASP A 100 11.35 12.89 -7.46
CA ASP A 100 10.85 14.09 -8.11
C ASP A 100 9.39 13.90 -8.55
N GLU A 101 9.08 12.76 -9.19
CA GLU A 101 7.72 12.41 -9.59
C GLU A 101 6.79 12.15 -8.39
N LEU A 102 7.23 11.43 -7.37
CA LEU A 102 6.44 11.20 -6.16
C LEU A 102 6.03 12.52 -5.51
N PHE A 103 6.99 13.46 -5.38
CA PHE A 103 6.72 14.79 -4.84
C PHE A 103 5.90 15.66 -5.78
N ARG A 104 6.02 15.48 -7.08
CA ARG A 104 5.20 16.18 -8.07
C ARG A 104 3.72 15.80 -7.95
N VAL A 105 3.41 14.50 -7.97
CA VAL A 105 2.04 14.01 -8.06
C VAL A 105 1.27 14.02 -6.74
N SER A 106 1.96 14.10 -5.59
CA SER A 106 1.32 14.00 -4.27
C SER A 106 1.52 15.25 -3.40
N LYS A 107 0.51 15.59 -2.60
CA LYS A 107 0.53 16.71 -1.65
C LYS A 107 1.33 16.36 -0.41
N ASN A 108 1.05 15.21 0.18
CA ASN A 108 1.71 14.69 1.38
C ASN A 108 2.27 13.29 1.13
N GLN A 109 3.34 12.94 1.84
CA GLN A 109 4.02 11.67 1.67
C GLN A 109 4.32 11.01 3.02
N ILE A 110 4.21 9.68 3.06
CA ILE A 110 4.75 8.80 4.10
C ILE A 110 5.60 7.77 3.37
N VAL A 111 6.89 7.74 3.66
CA VAL A 111 7.89 6.93 2.96
C VAL A 111 8.53 5.96 3.93
N TRP A 112 8.17 4.69 3.87
CA TRP A 112 8.81 3.64 4.66
C TRP A 112 10.27 3.46 4.25
N GLY A 113 11.12 3.13 5.22
CA GLY A 113 12.56 3.05 4.99
C GLY A 113 13.21 4.42 4.70
N GLY A 114 12.59 5.52 5.12
CA GLY A 114 13.07 6.88 4.86
C GLY A 114 14.54 7.10 5.22
N ASN A 115 15.06 6.39 6.23
CA ASN A 115 16.46 6.42 6.62
C ASN A 115 17.43 5.92 5.54
N TYR A 116 16.99 5.11 4.57
CA TYR A 116 17.79 4.66 3.43
C TYR A 116 17.82 5.68 2.29
N PHE A 117 16.93 6.67 2.31
CA PHE A 117 16.67 7.56 1.18
C PHE A 117 16.98 9.03 1.44
N MET A 118 17.54 9.40 2.59
CA MET A 118 17.77 10.81 2.97
C MET A 118 18.58 11.59 1.93
N SER A 119 19.58 10.95 1.31
CA SER A 119 20.39 11.58 0.24
C SER A 119 19.58 11.87 -1.04
N LYS A 120 18.42 11.22 -1.22
CA LYS A 120 17.52 11.34 -2.37
C LYS A 120 16.33 12.25 -2.07
N ILE A 121 15.71 12.08 -0.89
CA ILE A 121 14.58 12.92 -0.46
C ILE A 121 15.03 14.37 -0.27
N GLN A 122 16.21 14.61 0.30
CA GLN A 122 16.85 15.93 0.50
C GLN A 122 15.90 16.97 1.12
N LYS A 123 15.02 16.54 2.01
CA LYS A 123 14.06 17.39 2.74
C LYS A 123 14.06 17.02 4.20
N ASP A 124 14.16 18.03 5.04
CA ASP A 124 13.96 17.86 6.47
C ASP A 124 12.53 17.42 6.77
N SER A 125 12.33 16.79 7.91
CA SER A 125 11.01 16.40 8.40
C SER A 125 10.96 16.50 9.91
N ASP A 126 9.94 17.19 10.41
CA ASP A 126 9.62 17.24 11.83
C ASP A 126 8.90 15.97 12.29
N CYS A 127 8.22 15.28 11.37
CA CYS A 127 7.38 14.12 11.66
C CYS A 127 7.94 12.84 11.07
N TRP A 128 8.71 12.13 11.86
CA TRP A 128 9.02 10.74 11.59
C TRP A 128 8.03 9.82 12.26
N ILE A 129 7.72 8.68 11.62
CA ILE A 129 6.99 7.58 12.24
C ILE A 129 8.00 6.49 12.58
N PHE A 130 8.08 6.11 13.86
CA PHE A 130 8.76 4.91 14.27
C PHE A 130 7.73 3.80 14.50
N TRP A 131 7.79 2.76 13.68
CA TRP A 131 7.00 1.56 13.92
C TRP A 131 7.80 0.58 14.79
N ASP A 132 7.43 0.51 16.07
CA ASP A 132 7.91 -0.51 16.99
C ASP A 132 7.16 -1.82 16.72
N LYS A 133 7.90 -2.85 16.28
CA LYS A 133 7.35 -4.17 15.97
C LYS A 133 7.01 -4.98 17.22
N ASN A 134 7.40 -4.49 18.38
CA ASN A 134 7.18 -5.15 19.68
C ASN A 134 7.50 -6.66 19.60
N ASN A 135 8.65 -7.00 19.00
CA ASN A 135 9.05 -8.36 18.66
C ASN A 135 9.99 -9.00 19.71
N GLY A 136 10.13 -8.35 20.87
CA GLY A 136 10.96 -8.85 22.00
C GLY A 136 12.44 -8.95 21.62
N ASP A 137 13.10 -9.99 22.13
CA ASP A 137 14.54 -10.25 21.89
C ASP A 137 14.79 -10.96 20.54
N SER A 138 14.00 -10.66 19.52
CA SER A 138 14.17 -11.20 18.18
C SER A 138 15.46 -10.70 17.54
N THR A 139 16.09 -11.51 16.70
CA THR A 139 17.25 -11.10 15.88
C THR A 139 16.87 -10.22 14.68
N PHE A 140 15.58 -10.03 14.44
CA PHE A 140 15.07 -9.11 13.42
C PHE A 140 15.03 -7.68 13.96
N ALA A 141 15.00 -6.70 13.04
CA ALA A 141 14.93 -5.30 13.41
C ALA A 141 13.75 -5.00 14.36
N ASP A 142 14.02 -4.26 15.43
CA ASP A 142 13.02 -3.89 16.45
C ASP A 142 11.89 -3.02 15.87
N GLY A 143 12.20 -2.23 14.83
CA GLY A 143 11.24 -1.36 14.19
C GLY A 143 11.67 -0.90 12.81
N GLU A 144 10.84 -0.07 12.23
CA GLU A 144 11.08 0.61 10.96
C GLU A 144 10.76 2.09 11.07
N LEU A 145 11.46 2.90 10.28
CA LEU A 145 11.26 4.34 10.20
C LEU A 145 10.53 4.71 8.91
N ALA A 146 9.55 5.60 9.03
CA ALA A 146 9.00 6.29 7.87
C ALA A 146 9.30 7.79 7.96
N TRP A 147 9.88 8.34 6.89
CA TRP A 147 9.94 9.78 6.67
C TRP A 147 8.55 10.28 6.28
N THR A 148 8.17 11.46 6.75
CA THR A 148 6.90 12.07 6.32
C THR A 148 7.10 13.54 5.95
N SER A 149 6.23 14.06 5.08
CA SER A 149 6.17 15.49 4.74
C SER A 149 5.32 16.32 5.70
N PHE A 150 4.77 15.70 6.74
CA PHE A 150 3.88 16.39 7.69
C PHE A 150 4.67 17.25 8.67
N ASN A 151 4.12 18.43 8.97
CA ASN A 151 4.61 19.29 10.06
C ASN A 151 3.89 18.92 11.36
N SER A 152 4.43 17.93 12.06
CA SER A 152 3.92 17.48 13.36
C SER A 152 5.04 16.73 14.11
N PRO A 153 4.92 16.53 15.45
CA PRO A 153 5.92 15.77 16.21
C PRO A 153 6.07 14.32 15.73
N VAL A 154 7.25 13.74 15.98
CA VAL A 154 7.54 12.31 15.77
C VAL A 154 6.43 11.43 16.39
N ARG A 155 6.08 10.35 15.74
CA ARG A 155 5.03 9.42 16.15
C ARG A 155 5.56 8.01 16.34
N LEU A 156 5.01 7.34 17.35
CA LEU A 156 5.26 5.93 17.65
C LEU A 156 4.01 5.11 17.29
N ALA A 157 4.18 4.13 16.41
CA ALA A 157 3.20 3.08 16.13
C ALA A 157 3.69 1.79 16.77
N LYS A 158 3.05 1.33 17.86
CA LYS A 158 3.40 0.09 18.53
C LYS A 158 2.49 -1.03 18.07
N ILE A 159 2.95 -1.82 17.09
CA ILE A 159 2.15 -2.86 16.45
C ILE A 159 3.00 -4.10 16.28
N HIS A 160 2.63 -5.16 17.02
CA HIS A 160 3.36 -6.44 17.00
C HIS A 160 3.39 -7.05 15.61
N TRP A 161 4.59 -7.39 15.14
CA TRP A 161 4.77 -8.01 13.83
C TRP A 161 6.04 -8.86 13.75
N CYS A 162 5.92 -10.14 14.08
CA CYS A 162 7.01 -11.11 13.92
C CYS A 162 6.45 -12.48 13.59
N GLY A 163 7.28 -13.40 13.10
CA GLY A 163 6.97 -14.82 12.90
C GLY A 163 5.58 -15.06 12.28
N SER A 164 4.66 -15.62 13.06
CA SER A 164 3.30 -15.99 12.66
C SER A 164 2.29 -14.84 12.74
N ALA A 165 2.69 -13.61 13.06
CA ALA A 165 1.76 -12.48 13.26
C ALA A 165 0.82 -12.24 12.07
N ALA A 166 1.29 -12.42 10.83
CA ALA A 166 0.45 -12.30 9.64
C ALA A 166 -0.71 -13.32 9.64
N LYS A 167 -0.43 -14.55 10.08
CA LYS A 167 -1.46 -15.60 10.18
C LYS A 167 -2.50 -15.26 11.25
N HIS A 168 -2.07 -14.65 12.36
CA HIS A 168 -3.00 -14.20 13.40
C HIS A 168 -3.86 -13.01 12.96
N GLU A 169 -3.31 -12.14 12.10
CA GLU A 169 -4.05 -10.98 11.62
C GLU A 169 -5.09 -11.33 10.54
N THR A 170 -4.76 -12.26 9.64
CA THR A 170 -5.56 -12.51 8.43
C THR A 170 -5.95 -13.97 8.22
N GLY A 171 -5.56 -14.88 9.11
CA GLY A 171 -5.71 -16.32 8.91
C GLY A 171 -4.77 -16.93 7.85
N GLN A 172 -3.96 -16.10 7.17
CA GLN A 172 -3.11 -16.49 6.05
C GLN A 172 -1.63 -16.23 6.33
N ASN A 173 -0.75 -16.99 5.69
CA ASN A 173 0.68 -16.73 5.73
C ASN A 173 1.02 -15.45 4.95
N LYS A 174 2.20 -14.87 5.23
CA LYS A 174 2.73 -13.75 4.42
C LYS A 174 2.84 -14.15 2.96
N ILE A 175 2.33 -13.28 2.07
CA ILE A 175 2.43 -13.46 0.62
C ILE A 175 3.58 -12.66 0.00
N HIS A 176 4.14 -11.71 0.77
CA HIS A 176 5.29 -10.88 0.40
C HIS A 176 6.33 -10.89 1.53
N PRO A 177 7.65 -10.98 1.26
CA PRO A 177 8.68 -11.09 2.28
C PRO A 177 8.69 -9.89 3.25
N THR A 178 8.47 -8.69 2.76
CA THR A 178 8.43 -7.45 3.54
C THR A 178 7.00 -6.98 3.86
N GLN A 179 6.02 -7.88 3.79
CA GLN A 179 4.62 -7.54 4.06
C GLN A 179 4.44 -6.82 5.39
N LYS A 180 3.84 -5.62 5.33
CA LYS A 180 3.43 -4.84 6.50
C LYS A 180 2.03 -5.25 7.00
N PRO A 181 1.73 -5.10 8.29
CA PRO A 181 0.42 -5.43 8.86
C PRO A 181 -0.68 -4.47 8.38
N ILE A 182 -1.90 -4.96 8.24
CA ILE A 182 -3.09 -4.14 7.96
C ILE A 182 -3.27 -3.09 9.07
N LYS A 183 -3.09 -3.50 10.33
CA LYS A 183 -3.19 -2.61 11.50
C LYS A 183 -2.27 -1.39 11.44
N LEU A 184 -1.11 -1.51 10.77
CA LEU A 184 -0.21 -0.38 10.58
C LEU A 184 -0.81 0.65 9.61
N TYR A 185 -1.40 0.18 8.52
CA TYR A 185 -2.11 1.05 7.59
C TYR A 185 -3.39 1.62 8.19
N ASP A 186 -4.15 0.85 8.98
CA ASP A 186 -5.29 1.37 9.76
C ASP A 186 -4.86 2.56 10.63
N TRP A 187 -3.75 2.39 11.37
CA TRP A 187 -3.20 3.44 12.22
C TRP A 187 -2.76 4.67 11.42
N ILE A 188 -2.12 4.48 10.26
CA ILE A 188 -1.71 5.57 9.37
C ILE A 188 -2.92 6.32 8.83
N LEU A 189 -3.91 5.61 8.28
CA LEU A 189 -5.11 6.21 7.70
C LEU A 189 -5.88 7.01 8.75
N MET A 190 -6.05 6.46 9.95
CA MET A 190 -6.72 7.15 11.06
C MET A 190 -6.04 8.47 11.45
N LYS A 191 -4.70 8.56 11.32
CA LYS A 191 -3.94 9.74 11.75
C LYS A 191 -3.73 10.79 10.68
N TYR A 192 -3.61 10.38 9.42
CA TYR A 192 -3.10 11.22 8.34
C TYR A 192 -4.05 11.37 7.18
N ALA A 193 -4.95 10.42 6.94
CA ALA A 193 -5.94 10.53 5.88
C ALA A 193 -7.15 11.36 6.32
N LYS A 194 -7.75 12.05 5.36
CA LYS A 194 -9.00 12.80 5.51
C LYS A 194 -10.09 12.15 4.65
N PRO A 195 -11.37 12.36 4.98
CA PRO A 195 -12.45 11.90 4.10
C PRO A 195 -12.27 12.39 2.66
N ASN A 196 -12.51 11.50 1.71
CA ASN A 196 -12.37 11.69 0.26
C ASN A 196 -10.93 11.84 -0.25
N ASP A 197 -9.90 11.55 0.54
CA ASP A 197 -8.52 11.60 0.08
C ASP A 197 -8.27 10.59 -1.05
N LEU A 198 -7.51 11.04 -2.06
CA LEU A 198 -6.93 10.21 -3.10
C LEU A 198 -5.55 9.74 -2.64
N ILE A 199 -5.39 8.43 -2.49
CA ILE A 199 -4.18 7.82 -1.96
C ILE A 199 -3.39 7.17 -3.08
N LEU A 200 -2.06 7.31 -3.05
CA LEU A 200 -1.12 6.64 -3.97
C LEU A 200 -0.25 5.63 -3.21
N ASP A 201 -0.13 4.42 -3.77
CA ASP A 201 0.90 3.45 -3.40
C ASP A 201 1.65 2.98 -4.64
N THR A 202 2.94 3.25 -4.71
CA THR A 202 3.80 2.96 -5.87
C THR A 202 4.43 1.57 -5.85
N HIS A 203 4.32 0.85 -4.73
CA HIS A 203 4.91 -0.48 -4.52
C HIS A 203 3.94 -1.36 -3.72
N PHE A 204 2.86 -1.77 -4.38
CA PHE A 204 1.69 -2.37 -3.75
C PHE A 204 1.95 -3.66 -2.96
N GLY A 205 2.87 -4.49 -3.45
CA GLY A 205 3.31 -5.72 -2.80
C GLY A 205 2.17 -6.64 -2.38
N SER A 206 1.94 -6.76 -1.07
CA SER A 206 0.92 -7.65 -0.52
C SER A 206 -0.51 -7.08 -0.51
N GLY A 207 -0.70 -5.82 -0.85
CA GLY A 207 -2.00 -5.15 -0.84
C GLY A 207 -2.58 -4.88 0.56
N SER A 208 -1.77 -4.89 1.62
CA SER A 208 -2.26 -4.62 2.98
C SER A 208 -2.94 -3.25 3.11
N ILE A 209 -2.45 -2.24 2.40
CA ILE A 209 -3.07 -0.91 2.36
C ILE A 209 -4.49 -0.94 1.78
N ALA A 210 -4.76 -1.75 0.75
CA ALA A 210 -6.10 -1.85 0.17
C ALA A 210 -7.13 -2.41 1.16
N LEU A 211 -6.71 -3.37 2.00
CA LEU A 211 -7.57 -3.93 3.04
C LEU A 211 -7.86 -2.90 4.15
N ALA A 212 -6.89 -2.05 4.47
CA ALA A 212 -7.10 -0.94 5.42
C ALA A 212 -8.02 0.14 4.84
N VAL A 213 -7.87 0.49 3.55
CA VAL A 213 -8.76 1.44 2.85
C VAL A 213 -10.18 0.91 2.77
N ASP A 214 -10.38 -0.37 2.39
CA ASP A 214 -11.70 -1.01 2.42
C ASP A 214 -12.36 -0.90 3.80
N LYS A 215 -11.60 -1.22 4.85
CA LYS A 215 -12.08 -1.15 6.22
C LYS A 215 -12.44 0.29 6.64
N ALA A 216 -11.58 1.28 6.36
CA ALA A 216 -11.84 2.68 6.67
C ALA A 216 -13.10 3.19 5.95
N ASN A 217 -13.31 2.78 4.68
CA ASN A 217 -14.51 3.15 3.93
C ASN A 217 -15.77 2.49 4.47
N ARG A 218 -15.70 1.19 4.81
CA ARG A 218 -16.87 0.47 5.33
C ARG A 218 -17.28 0.91 6.74
N LEU A 219 -16.31 1.04 7.65
CA LEU A 219 -16.56 1.29 9.07
C LEU A 219 -16.61 2.78 9.40
N ASP A 220 -15.65 3.56 8.89
CA ASP A 220 -15.44 4.96 9.27
C ASP A 220 -16.00 5.94 8.22
N LYS A 221 -16.57 5.43 7.11
CA LYS A 221 -17.17 6.23 6.02
C LYS A 221 -16.19 7.24 5.41
N MET A 222 -14.92 6.88 5.33
CA MET A 222 -13.86 7.78 4.88
C MET A 222 -13.93 8.11 3.37
N ASN A 223 -14.56 7.25 2.56
CA ASN A 223 -14.64 7.43 1.10
C ASN A 223 -13.28 7.67 0.43
N LEU A 224 -12.25 6.93 0.86
CA LEU A 224 -10.91 6.98 0.31
C LEU A 224 -10.85 6.25 -1.03
N HIS A 225 -10.01 6.72 -1.95
CA HIS A 225 -9.70 6.00 -3.18
C HIS A 225 -8.20 5.75 -3.29
N LEU A 226 -7.81 4.48 -3.44
CA LEU A 226 -6.44 4.03 -3.60
C LEU A 226 -6.12 3.80 -5.07
N THR A 227 -5.11 4.49 -5.57
CA THR A 227 -4.42 4.16 -6.82
C THR A 227 -3.12 3.46 -6.46
N ALA A 228 -2.89 2.27 -6.99
CA ALA A 228 -1.70 1.49 -6.69
C ALA A 228 -1.09 0.86 -7.94
N CYS A 229 0.22 0.63 -7.91
CA CYS A 229 0.92 -0.10 -8.96
C CYS A 229 1.91 -1.10 -8.36
N GLU A 230 2.13 -2.17 -9.11
CA GLU A 230 3.09 -3.24 -8.81
C GLU A 230 3.66 -3.76 -10.13
N ILE A 231 4.96 -3.93 -10.17
CA ILE A 231 5.65 -4.43 -11.37
C ILE A 231 5.67 -5.95 -11.43
N ASP A 232 5.59 -6.60 -10.26
CA ASP A 232 5.67 -8.06 -10.16
C ASP A 232 4.30 -8.71 -10.27
N LYS A 233 4.07 -9.39 -11.41
CA LYS A 233 2.80 -10.07 -11.70
C LYS A 233 2.40 -11.10 -10.65
N GLU A 234 3.38 -11.82 -10.08
CA GLU A 234 3.11 -12.84 -9.07
C GLU A 234 2.56 -12.20 -7.77
N TYR A 235 3.13 -11.05 -7.37
CA TYR A 235 2.63 -10.33 -6.20
C TYR A 235 1.26 -9.72 -6.43
N ILE A 236 0.99 -9.18 -7.62
CA ILE A 236 -0.36 -8.71 -7.99
C ILE A 236 -1.39 -9.84 -7.85
N ASP A 237 -1.15 -10.99 -8.45
CA ASP A 237 -2.11 -12.09 -8.44
C ASP A 237 -2.40 -12.59 -7.01
N LYS A 238 -1.35 -12.68 -6.18
CA LYS A 238 -1.49 -13.01 -4.76
C LYS A 238 -2.26 -11.94 -3.98
N ALA A 239 -1.99 -10.65 -4.23
CA ALA A 239 -2.67 -9.55 -3.58
C ALA A 239 -4.15 -9.49 -3.98
N ILE A 240 -4.48 -9.62 -5.26
CA ILE A 240 -5.87 -9.67 -5.74
C ILE A 240 -6.64 -10.82 -5.09
N LYS A 241 -6.04 -12.01 -5.04
CA LYS A 241 -6.65 -13.17 -4.37
C LYS A 241 -6.95 -12.86 -2.90
N ARG A 242 -5.94 -12.35 -2.17
CA ARG A 242 -6.06 -11.98 -0.75
C ARG A 242 -7.16 -10.96 -0.50
N ILE A 243 -7.20 -9.89 -1.31
CA ILE A 243 -8.21 -8.83 -1.20
C ILE A 243 -9.61 -9.41 -1.46
N SER A 244 -9.77 -10.19 -2.54
CA SER A 244 -11.06 -10.79 -2.91
C SER A 244 -11.60 -11.74 -1.83
N GLU A 245 -10.73 -12.53 -1.20
CA GLU A 245 -11.09 -13.44 -0.11
C GLU A 245 -11.50 -12.65 1.16
N SER A 246 -10.76 -11.60 1.51
CA SER A 246 -11.03 -10.76 2.67
C SER A 246 -12.36 -10.00 2.54
N ILE A 247 -12.64 -9.43 1.37
CA ILE A 247 -13.91 -8.73 1.12
C ILE A 247 -15.10 -9.69 1.23
N LYS A 248 -14.97 -10.90 0.68
CA LYS A 248 -16.04 -11.92 0.80
C LYS A 248 -16.33 -12.29 2.26
N GLN A 249 -15.29 -12.40 3.10
CA GLN A 249 -15.45 -12.67 4.53
C GLN A 249 -16.09 -11.50 5.28
N GLY A 250 -15.74 -10.27 4.93
CA GLY A 250 -16.29 -9.05 5.54
C GLY A 250 -17.75 -8.74 5.16
N THR A 251 -18.26 -9.39 4.12
CA THR A 251 -19.67 -9.24 3.65
C THR A 251 -20.62 -10.33 4.17
N LEU A 252 -20.11 -11.32 4.92
CA LEU A 252 -20.97 -12.31 5.55
C LEU A 252 -21.74 -11.62 6.70
N PRO A 253 -23.09 -11.72 6.76
CA PRO A 253 -23.86 -11.26 7.91
C PRO A 253 -23.45 -12.08 9.13
N PHE A 254 -23.19 -11.38 10.25
CA PHE A 254 -23.01 -12.00 11.57
C PHE A 254 -24.30 -12.62 12.06
#